data_860301243b62a65f4203be21356059b5
#
_entry.id   860301243b62a65f4203be21356059b5
#
_cell.length_a   1.000
_cell.length_b   1.000
_cell.length_c   1.000
_cell.angle_alpha   90.00
_cell.angle_beta   90.00
_cell.angle_gamma   90.00
#
_symmetry.space_group_name_H-M   'P 1'
#
loop_
_entity.id
_entity.type
_entity.pdbx_description
1 polymer ?
#
loop_
_entity_poly.entity_id
_entity_poly.type
_entity_poly.pdbx_seq_one_letter_code
_entity_poly.pdbx_strand_id
1 'polypeptide(L)'
;MKLRHKIFLSLGGLLALGLAGLMLTLSHDSPCPPAPVLAGGVESMRAVTHRCYGGPGQVLAVERIAKPKAGAGEVLVKIRAASVNPYEWHTVSGKPYFMRLGSGFGVPHDVRVGYDMAGTVEAVGEGVTRFKVGDEVFGGAYGALAEYGVVDANDGDVVIKPAAVSFEEAAGVLIAGGTALEAVRDYGRVATGQQVLINGASGGVGTYAVQLAKAYGAQVTAVCSTHNVELVRSLGADHVIDYTKEDFTAGRSQYDVIIDNVGNRDYLDLRRVVTPTGTIVTISGPKTNNFLGPLTRIIKMKILSGFIDQKLVFFVADVDAPDLEFLGNLMRDGKLKTVIDRRYALEQSGAALDYIGSGHARGKVLVVP
;
A
#
# COMPACT_ATOMS: atom_id res chain seq x y z
N MET A 1 26.57 -23.35 40.18
CA MET A 1 26.85 -22.64 38.90
C MET A 1 26.70 -23.52 37.65
N LYS A 2 27.26 -24.75 37.61
CA LYS A 2 27.24 -25.64 36.43
C LYS A 2 25.82 -26.13 35.99
N LEU A 3 24.88 -26.35 36.92
CA LEU A 3 23.52 -26.81 36.60
C LEU A 3 22.67 -25.72 35.95
N ARG A 4 22.71 -24.48 36.44
CA ARG A 4 22.03 -23.33 35.86
C ARG A 4 22.52 -23.04 34.43
N HIS A 5 23.81 -23.17 34.17
CA HIS A 5 24.36 -23.00 32.81
C HIS A 5 23.88 -24.06 31.83
N LYS A 6 23.75 -25.33 32.25
CA LYS A 6 23.20 -26.40 31.41
C LYS A 6 21.72 -26.19 31.13
N ILE A 7 20.92 -25.70 32.09
CA ILE A 7 19.50 -25.41 31.93
C ILE A 7 19.33 -24.22 30.96
N PHE A 8 20.13 -23.16 31.07
CA PHE A 8 20.11 -22.03 30.14
C PHE A 8 20.50 -22.42 28.70
N LEU A 9 21.51 -23.29 28.55
CA LEU A 9 21.94 -23.82 27.25
C LEU A 9 20.88 -24.73 26.62
N SER A 10 20.18 -25.57 27.40
CA SER A 10 19.10 -26.43 26.90
C SER A 10 17.85 -25.62 26.54
N LEU A 11 17.46 -24.61 27.32
CA LEU A 11 16.37 -23.68 26.98
C LEU A 11 16.68 -22.85 25.75
N GLY A 12 17.90 -22.35 25.61
CA GLY A 12 18.36 -21.62 24.43
C GLY A 12 18.36 -22.50 23.17
N GLY A 13 18.78 -23.77 23.32
CA GLY A 13 18.74 -24.75 22.22
C GLY A 13 17.32 -25.10 21.77
N LEU A 14 16.40 -25.31 22.72
CA LEU A 14 14.98 -25.55 22.42
C LEU A 14 14.31 -24.35 21.74
N LEU A 15 14.61 -23.15 22.21
CA LEU A 15 14.09 -21.91 21.59
C LEU A 15 14.63 -21.74 20.15
N ALA A 16 15.91 -22.01 19.94
CA ALA A 16 16.52 -21.92 18.61
C ALA A 16 15.94 -22.96 17.64
N LEU A 17 15.70 -24.19 18.12
CA LEU A 17 15.03 -25.24 17.31
C LEU A 17 13.57 -24.87 17.00
N GLY A 18 12.84 -24.31 17.96
CA GLY A 18 11.48 -23.81 17.74
C GLY A 18 11.41 -22.69 16.70
N LEU A 19 12.33 -21.72 16.79
CA LEU A 19 12.45 -20.63 15.80
C LEU A 19 12.84 -21.16 14.41
N ALA A 20 13.79 -22.10 14.34
CA ALA A 20 14.16 -22.72 13.07
C ALA A 20 12.99 -23.50 12.45
N GLY A 21 12.23 -24.27 13.25
CA GLY A 21 11.01 -24.95 12.81
C GLY A 21 9.95 -23.99 12.30
N LEU A 22 9.69 -22.89 13.03
CA LEU A 22 8.78 -21.84 12.58
C LEU A 22 9.24 -21.20 11.26
N MET A 23 10.53 -20.88 11.14
CA MET A 23 11.08 -20.32 9.91
C MET A 23 10.93 -21.25 8.72
N LEU A 24 11.19 -22.56 8.90
CA LEU A 24 10.99 -23.56 7.86
C LEU A 24 9.51 -23.66 7.45
N THR A 25 8.59 -23.69 8.42
CA THR A 25 7.15 -23.73 8.16
C THR A 25 6.68 -22.48 7.40
N LEU A 26 7.11 -21.29 7.82
CA LEU A 26 6.74 -20.03 7.18
C LEU A 26 7.32 -19.88 5.77
N SER A 27 8.51 -20.42 5.51
CA SER A 27 9.16 -20.34 4.18
C SER A 27 8.76 -21.47 3.24
N HIS A 28 7.99 -22.46 3.71
CA HIS A 28 7.53 -23.56 2.87
C HIS A 28 6.44 -23.10 1.89
N ASP A 29 6.65 -23.38 0.60
CA ASP A 29 5.66 -23.18 -0.45
C ASP A 29 5.06 -24.52 -0.84
N SER A 30 3.74 -24.65 -0.70
CA SER A 30 3.01 -25.83 -1.19
C SER A 30 2.68 -25.67 -2.67
N PRO A 31 2.55 -26.80 -3.43
CA PRO A 31 2.08 -26.73 -4.80
C PRO A 31 0.73 -26.02 -4.91
N CYS A 32 0.51 -25.32 -6.03
CA CYS A 32 -0.75 -24.63 -6.27
C CYS A 32 -1.91 -25.64 -6.36
N PRO A 33 -2.95 -25.52 -5.52
CA PRO A 33 -4.16 -26.32 -5.67
C PRO A 33 -4.86 -25.99 -7.00
N PRO A 34 -5.53 -26.96 -7.63
CA PRO A 34 -6.30 -26.71 -8.85
C PRO A 34 -7.48 -25.77 -8.58
N ALA A 35 -7.90 -25.05 -9.62
CA ALA A 35 -9.10 -24.25 -9.56
C ALA A 35 -10.35 -25.13 -9.32
N PRO A 36 -11.29 -24.72 -8.46
CA PRO A 36 -12.53 -25.45 -8.28
C PRO A 36 -13.38 -25.35 -9.56
N VAL A 37 -14.02 -26.44 -9.91
CA VAL A 37 -14.98 -26.45 -11.02
C VAL A 37 -16.28 -25.79 -10.55
N LEU A 38 -16.74 -24.79 -11.29
CA LEU A 38 -18.04 -24.18 -11.01
C LEU A 38 -19.18 -25.14 -11.34
N ALA A 39 -20.17 -25.17 -10.46
CA ALA A 39 -21.40 -25.94 -10.71
C ALA A 39 -22.15 -25.35 -11.92
N GLY A 40 -22.80 -26.20 -12.70
CA GLY A 40 -23.60 -25.75 -13.83
C GLY A 40 -24.74 -24.80 -13.41
N GLY A 41 -24.95 -23.74 -14.20
CA GLY A 41 -26.01 -22.76 -13.94
C GLY A 41 -25.66 -21.64 -12.96
N VAL A 42 -24.46 -21.63 -12.38
CA VAL A 42 -23.98 -20.52 -11.53
C VAL A 42 -23.55 -19.36 -12.41
N GLU A 43 -24.08 -18.15 -12.15
CA GLU A 43 -23.62 -16.92 -12.79
C GLU A 43 -22.15 -16.71 -12.40
N SER A 44 -21.29 -16.51 -13.39
CA SER A 44 -19.85 -16.42 -13.18
C SER A 44 -19.28 -15.11 -13.67
N MET A 45 -18.14 -14.71 -13.07
CA MET A 45 -17.36 -13.56 -13.47
C MET A 45 -15.88 -13.92 -13.64
N ARG A 46 -15.12 -13.08 -14.32
CA ARG A 46 -13.66 -13.18 -14.37
C ARG A 46 -13.06 -12.50 -13.14
N ALA A 47 -12.08 -13.15 -12.54
CA ALA A 47 -11.31 -12.60 -11.42
C ALA A 47 -9.87 -13.10 -11.44
N VAL A 48 -8.95 -12.29 -10.96
CA VAL A 48 -7.58 -12.71 -10.70
C VAL A 48 -7.52 -13.44 -9.37
N THR A 49 -6.90 -14.60 -9.38
CA THR A 49 -6.71 -15.42 -8.18
C THR A 49 -5.25 -15.83 -8.02
N HIS A 50 -4.83 -16.08 -6.77
CA HIS A 50 -3.59 -16.75 -6.45
C HIS A 50 -3.86 -17.91 -5.49
N ARG A 51 -3.48 -19.12 -5.88
CA ARG A 51 -3.76 -20.33 -5.09
C ARG A 51 -2.54 -20.85 -4.34
N CYS A 52 -1.39 -20.28 -4.61
CA CYS A 52 -0.12 -20.55 -3.93
C CYS A 52 0.73 -19.28 -3.92
N TYR A 53 1.76 -19.26 -3.08
CA TYR A 53 2.72 -18.17 -3.02
C TYR A 53 3.77 -18.30 -4.13
N GLY A 54 4.23 -17.16 -4.64
CA GLY A 54 5.28 -17.12 -5.67
C GLY A 54 5.40 -15.78 -6.37
N GLY A 55 6.17 -15.73 -7.45
CA GLY A 55 6.23 -14.55 -8.31
C GLY A 55 4.87 -14.28 -8.96
N PRO A 56 4.35 -13.02 -8.92
CA PRO A 56 3.03 -12.72 -9.44
C PRO A 56 2.78 -13.22 -10.87
N GLY A 57 3.74 -13.03 -11.78
CA GLY A 57 3.63 -13.52 -13.16
C GLY A 57 3.60 -15.05 -13.30
N GLN A 58 3.87 -15.79 -12.23
CA GLN A 58 3.88 -17.26 -12.22
C GLN A 58 2.64 -17.88 -11.57
N VAL A 59 2.10 -17.21 -10.53
CA VAL A 59 1.04 -17.77 -9.68
C VAL A 59 -0.32 -17.12 -9.85
N LEU A 60 -0.40 -15.94 -10.49
CA LEU A 60 -1.67 -15.31 -10.79
C LEU A 60 -2.31 -15.91 -12.03
N ALA A 61 -3.60 -16.17 -11.93
CA ALA A 61 -4.42 -16.63 -13.04
C ALA A 61 -5.75 -15.85 -13.09
N VAL A 62 -6.25 -15.57 -14.29
CA VAL A 62 -7.63 -15.12 -14.46
C VAL A 62 -8.51 -16.36 -14.54
N GLU A 63 -9.40 -16.50 -13.57
CA GLU A 63 -10.33 -17.62 -13.48
C GLU A 63 -11.77 -17.15 -13.59
N ARG A 64 -12.65 -18.06 -13.97
CA ARG A 64 -14.08 -17.88 -13.78
C ARG A 64 -14.47 -18.35 -12.38
N ILE A 65 -14.98 -17.43 -11.58
CA ILE A 65 -15.51 -17.70 -10.25
C ILE A 65 -16.98 -17.34 -10.18
N ALA A 66 -17.69 -17.79 -9.14
CA ALA A 66 -19.07 -17.40 -8.94
C ALA A 66 -19.16 -15.87 -8.79
N LYS A 67 -20.06 -15.21 -9.53
CA LYS A 67 -20.36 -13.80 -9.33
C LYS A 67 -20.98 -13.63 -7.94
N PRO A 68 -20.45 -12.76 -7.09
CA PRO A 68 -21.01 -12.55 -5.76
C PRO A 68 -22.36 -11.83 -5.83
N LYS A 69 -23.11 -11.90 -4.75
CA LYS A 69 -24.36 -11.15 -4.57
C LYS A 69 -24.22 -10.27 -3.34
N ALA A 70 -24.80 -9.08 -3.38
CA ALA A 70 -24.90 -8.22 -2.22
C ALA A 70 -25.77 -8.88 -1.15
N GLY A 71 -25.22 -9.11 0.03
CA GLY A 71 -25.96 -9.50 1.25
C GLY A 71 -26.59 -8.28 1.92
N ALA A 72 -27.22 -8.50 3.10
CA ALA A 72 -27.74 -7.40 3.91
C ALA A 72 -26.60 -6.46 4.33
N GLY A 73 -26.77 -5.15 4.15
CA GLY A 73 -25.74 -4.14 4.45
C GLY A 73 -24.65 -3.98 3.37
N GLU A 74 -24.67 -4.79 2.30
CA GLU A 74 -23.65 -4.79 1.27
C GLU A 74 -24.11 -4.18 -0.06
N VAL A 75 -23.15 -3.72 -0.87
CA VAL A 75 -23.36 -3.32 -2.26
C VAL A 75 -22.51 -4.16 -3.21
N LEU A 76 -23.10 -4.56 -4.34
CA LEU A 76 -22.36 -5.17 -5.45
C LEU A 76 -21.92 -4.06 -6.40
N VAL A 77 -20.63 -3.95 -6.62
CA VAL A 77 -20.02 -2.96 -7.51
C VAL A 77 -19.52 -3.65 -8.78
N LYS A 78 -19.94 -3.17 -9.93
CA LYS A 78 -19.32 -3.49 -11.21
C LYS A 78 -18.04 -2.66 -11.33
N ILE A 79 -16.89 -3.30 -11.26
CA ILE A 79 -15.59 -2.64 -11.24
C ILE A 79 -15.27 -2.12 -12.64
N ARG A 80 -14.85 -0.85 -12.72
CA ARG A 80 -14.48 -0.16 -13.97
C ARG A 80 -12.99 0.05 -14.07
N ALA A 81 -12.32 0.19 -12.93
CA ALA A 81 -10.88 0.25 -12.80
C ALA A 81 -10.48 -0.22 -11.40
N ALA A 82 -9.34 -0.87 -11.31
CA ALA A 82 -8.67 -1.22 -10.06
C ALA A 82 -7.22 -0.74 -10.11
N SER A 83 -6.57 -0.64 -8.97
CA SER A 83 -5.15 -0.34 -8.93
C SER A 83 -4.38 -1.35 -8.07
N VAL A 84 -3.11 -1.55 -8.39
CA VAL A 84 -2.23 -2.44 -7.64
C VAL A 84 -1.24 -1.68 -6.79
N ASN A 85 -0.92 -2.24 -5.63
CA ASN A 85 -0.06 -1.66 -4.61
C ASN A 85 1.04 -2.66 -4.18
N PRO A 86 2.07 -2.24 -3.48
CA PRO A 86 3.02 -3.16 -2.86
C PRO A 86 2.37 -4.18 -1.92
N TYR A 87 1.22 -3.87 -1.32
CA TYR A 87 0.45 -4.78 -0.47
C TYR A 87 0.09 -6.08 -1.21
N GLU A 88 -0.51 -5.99 -2.41
CA GLU A 88 -0.86 -7.17 -3.20
C GLU A 88 0.39 -7.95 -3.64
N TRP A 89 1.49 -7.28 -3.95
CA TRP A 89 2.74 -7.97 -4.25
C TRP A 89 3.25 -8.78 -3.05
N HIS A 90 3.14 -8.23 -1.84
CA HIS A 90 3.53 -8.92 -0.60
C HIS A 90 2.62 -10.11 -0.33
N THR A 91 1.31 -9.98 -0.47
CA THR A 91 0.35 -11.06 -0.22
C THR A 91 0.51 -12.19 -1.23
N VAL A 92 0.66 -11.90 -2.52
CA VAL A 92 0.85 -12.89 -3.59
C VAL A 92 2.19 -13.58 -3.47
N SER A 93 3.28 -12.85 -3.18
CA SER A 93 4.60 -13.45 -3.01
C SER A 93 4.75 -14.18 -1.66
N GLY A 94 3.88 -13.91 -0.70
CA GLY A 94 3.97 -14.39 0.68
C GLY A 94 5.24 -13.93 1.39
N LYS A 95 5.78 -12.76 1.03
CA LYS A 95 7.01 -12.18 1.59
C LYS A 95 6.75 -10.78 2.12
N PRO A 96 7.34 -10.40 3.26
CA PRO A 96 8.18 -11.22 4.14
C PRO A 96 7.39 -12.34 4.81
N TYR A 97 8.04 -13.46 5.09
CA TYR A 97 7.39 -14.69 5.53
C TYR A 97 6.57 -14.56 6.82
N PHE A 98 6.88 -13.60 7.71
CA PHE A 98 6.07 -13.37 8.90
C PHE A 98 4.60 -13.01 8.58
N MET A 99 4.32 -12.44 7.41
CA MET A 99 2.94 -12.12 6.97
C MET A 99 2.09 -13.37 6.82
N ARG A 100 2.71 -14.53 6.57
CA ARG A 100 2.01 -15.82 6.45
C ARG A 100 1.37 -16.30 7.75
N LEU A 101 1.73 -15.70 8.89
CA LEU A 101 1.01 -15.93 10.15
C LEU A 101 -0.47 -15.53 10.05
N GLY A 102 -0.80 -14.54 9.23
CA GLY A 102 -2.17 -14.11 8.98
C GLY A 102 -2.74 -14.55 7.63
N SER A 103 -1.90 -14.72 6.61
CA SER A 103 -2.35 -15.01 5.24
C SER A 103 -2.38 -16.50 4.87
N GLY A 104 -1.79 -17.40 5.69
CA GLY A 104 -1.80 -18.85 5.48
C GLY A 104 -0.43 -19.49 5.37
N PHE A 105 -0.32 -20.75 5.81
CA PHE A 105 0.90 -21.55 5.75
C PHE A 105 0.90 -22.38 4.47
N GLY A 106 1.99 -22.30 3.69
CA GLY A 106 2.15 -23.05 2.45
C GLY A 106 1.30 -22.56 1.28
N VAL A 107 0.02 -22.23 1.54
CA VAL A 107 -0.92 -21.62 0.58
C VAL A 107 -1.68 -20.49 1.23
N PRO A 108 -2.18 -19.48 0.47
CA PRO A 108 -3.00 -18.41 1.01
C PRO A 108 -4.38 -18.90 1.44
N HIS A 109 -4.93 -18.31 2.51
CA HIS A 109 -6.31 -18.54 2.94
C HIS A 109 -7.32 -17.90 2.00
N ASP A 110 -7.04 -16.68 1.51
CA ASP A 110 -7.85 -15.97 0.52
C ASP A 110 -7.12 -15.97 -0.83
N VAL A 111 -7.79 -16.43 -1.85
CA VAL A 111 -7.25 -16.51 -3.20
C VAL A 111 -7.50 -15.24 -4.02
N ARG A 112 -8.31 -14.32 -3.52
CA ARG A 112 -8.68 -13.07 -4.20
C ARG A 112 -7.53 -12.07 -4.17
N VAL A 113 -7.42 -11.25 -5.22
CA VAL A 113 -6.35 -10.26 -5.38
C VAL A 113 -6.93 -8.88 -5.66
N GLY A 114 -6.30 -7.85 -5.09
CA GLY A 114 -6.68 -6.45 -5.28
C GLY A 114 -7.53 -5.91 -4.14
N TYR A 115 -7.45 -4.61 -3.95
CA TYR A 115 -8.24 -3.88 -2.97
C TYR A 115 -8.78 -2.56 -3.52
N ASP A 116 -7.92 -1.68 -4.03
CA ASP A 116 -8.31 -0.39 -4.60
C ASP A 116 -9.18 -0.55 -5.84
N MET A 117 -10.34 0.08 -5.87
CA MET A 117 -11.24 0.04 -7.03
C MET A 117 -12.04 1.33 -7.20
N ALA A 118 -12.60 1.49 -8.41
CA ALA A 118 -13.70 2.39 -8.70
C ALA A 118 -14.66 1.69 -9.66
N GLY A 119 -15.95 1.92 -9.49
CA GLY A 119 -16.96 1.23 -10.28
C GLY A 119 -18.37 1.81 -10.12
N THR A 120 -19.35 1.07 -10.61
CA THR A 120 -20.76 1.43 -10.57
C THR A 120 -21.53 0.43 -9.73
N VAL A 121 -22.34 0.89 -8.80
CA VAL A 121 -23.22 0.04 -7.98
C VAL A 121 -24.23 -0.67 -8.90
N GLU A 122 -24.18 -2.00 -8.94
CA GLU A 122 -25.06 -2.85 -9.73
C GLU A 122 -26.24 -3.36 -8.92
N ALA A 123 -26.02 -3.66 -7.62
CA ALA A 123 -27.08 -4.10 -6.73
C ALA A 123 -26.80 -3.59 -5.31
N VAL A 124 -27.87 -3.42 -4.55
CA VAL A 124 -27.84 -3.04 -3.13
C VAL A 124 -28.56 -4.09 -2.31
N GLY A 125 -27.96 -4.48 -1.20
CA GLY A 125 -28.54 -5.41 -0.23
C GLY A 125 -29.56 -4.75 0.68
N GLU A 126 -30.24 -5.58 1.45
CA GLU A 126 -31.23 -5.12 2.43
C GLU A 126 -30.59 -4.18 3.47
N GLY A 127 -31.27 -3.08 3.82
CA GLY A 127 -30.83 -2.11 4.82
C GLY A 127 -29.84 -1.07 4.34
N VAL A 128 -29.33 -1.15 3.11
CA VAL A 128 -28.44 -0.13 2.55
C VAL A 128 -29.22 1.14 2.20
N THR A 129 -28.80 2.28 2.75
CA THR A 129 -29.42 3.60 2.49
C THR A 129 -28.46 4.62 1.89
N ARG A 130 -27.14 4.39 2.03
CA ARG A 130 -26.10 5.32 1.54
C ARG A 130 -25.93 5.28 0.01
N PHE A 131 -26.25 4.17 -0.62
CA PHE A 131 -26.02 3.93 -2.03
C PHE A 131 -27.29 3.43 -2.72
N LYS A 132 -27.37 3.68 -4.03
CA LYS A 132 -28.40 3.14 -4.92
C LYS A 132 -27.76 2.60 -6.20
N VAL A 133 -28.51 1.74 -6.90
CA VAL A 133 -28.10 1.23 -8.21
C VAL A 133 -27.81 2.39 -9.17
N GLY A 134 -26.68 2.31 -9.85
CA GLY A 134 -26.19 3.33 -10.78
C GLY A 134 -25.27 4.37 -10.16
N ASP A 135 -25.10 4.41 -8.83
CA ASP A 135 -24.13 5.31 -8.22
C ASP A 135 -22.70 4.93 -8.64
N GLU A 136 -21.91 5.92 -8.97
CA GLU A 136 -20.48 5.77 -9.22
C GLU A 136 -19.74 5.91 -7.89
N VAL A 137 -18.91 4.91 -7.57
CA VAL A 137 -18.22 4.81 -6.28
C VAL A 137 -16.73 4.51 -6.45
N PHE A 138 -15.94 4.84 -5.43
CA PHE A 138 -14.54 4.45 -5.34
C PHE A 138 -14.14 4.15 -3.91
N GLY A 139 -13.10 3.35 -3.75
CA GLY A 139 -12.60 2.91 -2.45
C GLY A 139 -11.98 1.53 -2.51
N GLY A 140 -12.33 0.64 -1.57
CA GLY A 140 -11.80 -0.70 -1.43
C GLY A 140 -12.84 -1.81 -1.58
N ALA A 141 -12.43 -2.89 -2.21
CA ALA A 141 -13.15 -4.16 -2.23
C ALA A 141 -12.15 -5.32 -2.25
N TYR A 142 -12.26 -6.26 -1.34
CA TYR A 142 -11.43 -7.47 -1.39
C TYR A 142 -11.67 -8.25 -2.69
N GLY A 143 -10.58 -8.47 -3.44
CA GLY A 143 -10.67 -9.10 -4.75
C GLY A 143 -11.00 -8.14 -5.88
N ALA A 144 -10.59 -6.88 -5.79
CA ALA A 144 -10.85 -5.82 -6.77
C ALA A 144 -10.26 -6.09 -8.17
N LEU A 145 -9.31 -7.02 -8.33
CA LEU A 145 -8.86 -7.46 -9.65
C LEU A 145 -9.88 -8.47 -10.24
N ALA A 146 -11.10 -8.00 -10.48
CA ALA A 146 -12.23 -8.77 -10.96
C ALA A 146 -13.27 -7.89 -11.66
N GLU A 147 -14.25 -8.49 -12.32
CA GLU A 147 -15.36 -7.76 -12.94
C GLU A 147 -16.34 -7.17 -11.90
N TYR A 148 -16.46 -7.80 -10.73
CA TYR A 148 -17.36 -7.37 -9.65
C TYR A 148 -16.71 -7.56 -8.28
N GLY A 149 -17.05 -6.67 -7.35
CA GLY A 149 -16.68 -6.76 -5.93
C GLY A 149 -17.88 -6.47 -5.04
N VAL A 150 -17.89 -7.05 -3.84
CA VAL A 150 -18.86 -6.73 -2.79
C VAL A 150 -18.17 -5.90 -1.72
N VAL A 151 -18.85 -4.87 -1.25
CA VAL A 151 -18.36 -3.95 -0.22
C VAL A 151 -19.44 -3.78 0.85
N ASP A 152 -19.07 -3.78 2.12
CA ASP A 152 -19.97 -3.37 3.19
C ASP A 152 -20.24 -1.85 3.06
N ALA A 153 -21.50 -1.49 2.96
CA ALA A 153 -21.92 -0.10 2.82
C ALA A 153 -21.65 0.76 4.08
N ASN A 154 -21.35 0.13 5.22
CA ASN A 154 -21.18 0.78 6.52
C ASN A 154 -19.72 0.89 6.95
N ASP A 155 -18.80 0.07 6.40
CA ASP A 155 -17.39 0.00 6.83
C ASP A 155 -16.55 1.24 6.46
N GLY A 156 -17.08 2.15 5.65
CA GLY A 156 -16.36 3.37 5.29
C GLY A 156 -15.33 3.21 4.16
N ASP A 157 -15.14 2.00 3.66
CA ASP A 157 -14.15 1.71 2.62
C ASP A 157 -14.56 2.18 1.22
N VAL A 158 -15.78 2.67 1.06
CA VAL A 158 -16.30 3.13 -0.24
C VAL A 158 -17.14 4.41 -0.09
N VAL A 159 -16.96 5.33 -1.03
CA VAL A 159 -17.70 6.60 -1.09
C VAL A 159 -18.14 6.92 -2.52
N ILE A 160 -19.04 7.89 -2.67
CA ILE A 160 -19.48 8.39 -3.98
C ILE A 160 -18.31 9.03 -4.72
N LYS A 161 -18.09 8.62 -5.95
CA LYS A 161 -17.10 9.20 -6.84
C LYS A 161 -17.56 10.57 -7.34
N PRO A 162 -16.74 11.63 -7.21
CA PRO A 162 -17.08 12.92 -7.81
C PRO A 162 -17.22 12.80 -9.35
N ALA A 163 -18.25 13.40 -9.91
CA ALA A 163 -18.57 13.29 -11.34
C ALA A 163 -17.43 13.75 -12.28
N ALA A 164 -16.63 14.74 -11.83
CA ALA A 164 -15.49 15.26 -12.59
C ALA A 164 -14.26 14.35 -12.57
N VAL A 165 -14.22 13.31 -11.72
CA VAL A 165 -13.11 12.38 -11.58
C VAL A 165 -13.38 11.12 -12.37
N SER A 166 -12.42 10.67 -13.17
CA SER A 166 -12.54 9.41 -13.91
C SER A 166 -12.45 8.20 -12.96
N PHE A 167 -12.99 7.05 -13.40
CA PHE A 167 -12.84 5.80 -12.64
C PHE A 167 -11.38 5.41 -12.43
N GLU A 168 -10.54 5.64 -13.43
CA GLU A 168 -9.12 5.34 -13.37
C GLU A 168 -8.39 6.18 -12.31
N GLU A 169 -8.66 7.49 -12.26
CA GLU A 169 -8.08 8.38 -11.25
C GLU A 169 -8.58 7.99 -9.86
N ALA A 170 -9.88 7.74 -9.72
CA ALA A 170 -10.50 7.39 -8.45
C ALA A 170 -9.99 6.05 -7.90
N ALA A 171 -9.79 5.04 -8.76
CA ALA A 171 -9.26 3.74 -8.36
C ALA A 171 -7.82 3.79 -7.81
N GLY A 172 -7.08 4.87 -8.05
CA GLY A 172 -5.72 5.02 -7.56
C GLY A 172 -5.60 5.61 -6.15
N VAL A 173 -6.70 5.99 -5.50
CA VAL A 173 -6.67 6.93 -4.35
C VAL A 173 -6.57 6.23 -3.01
N LEU A 174 -7.37 5.19 -2.73
CA LEU A 174 -7.59 4.69 -1.37
C LEU A 174 -6.28 4.40 -0.62
N ILE A 175 -5.52 3.39 -1.03
CA ILE A 175 -4.31 3.03 -0.29
C ILE A 175 -3.24 4.11 -0.42
N ALA A 176 -2.93 4.57 -1.63
CA ALA A 176 -1.79 5.47 -1.82
C ALA A 176 -2.11 6.91 -1.38
N GLY A 177 -3.28 7.42 -1.73
CA GLY A 177 -3.73 8.77 -1.35
C GLY A 177 -4.02 8.86 0.15
N GLY A 178 -4.70 7.85 0.71
CA GLY A 178 -4.97 7.78 2.15
C GLY A 178 -3.69 7.68 2.97
N THR A 179 -2.77 6.78 2.61
CA THR A 179 -1.45 6.71 3.26
C THR A 179 -0.71 8.05 3.22
N ALA A 180 -0.76 8.74 2.08
CA ALA A 180 -0.13 10.06 1.95
C ALA A 180 -0.82 11.12 2.81
N LEU A 181 -2.16 11.09 2.89
CA LEU A 181 -2.94 12.01 3.72
C LEU A 181 -2.58 11.85 5.19
N GLU A 182 -2.63 10.64 5.73
CA GLU A 182 -2.24 10.37 7.11
C GLU A 182 -0.78 10.73 7.40
N ALA A 183 0.14 10.42 6.45
CA ALA A 183 1.55 10.75 6.61
C ALA A 183 1.77 12.27 6.71
N VAL A 184 1.03 13.06 5.94
CA VAL A 184 1.14 14.53 5.91
C VAL A 184 0.37 15.16 7.06
N ARG A 185 -0.93 14.80 7.21
CA ARG A 185 -1.87 15.44 8.15
C ARG A 185 -1.68 14.98 9.59
N ASP A 186 -1.70 13.66 9.82
CA ASP A 186 -1.87 13.12 11.16
C ASP A 186 -0.53 12.85 11.84
N TYR A 187 0.37 12.22 11.13
CA TYR A 187 1.67 11.80 11.68
C TYR A 187 2.76 12.85 11.49
N GLY A 188 2.85 13.44 10.29
CA GLY A 188 3.77 14.53 9.98
C GLY A 188 3.33 15.86 10.56
N ARG A 189 2.01 16.07 10.68
CA ARG A 189 1.39 17.33 11.13
C ARG A 189 1.94 18.51 10.36
N VAL A 190 2.04 18.34 9.06
CA VAL A 190 2.59 19.34 8.15
C VAL A 190 1.77 20.63 8.22
N ALA A 191 2.44 21.75 8.36
CA ALA A 191 1.85 23.07 8.47
C ALA A 191 2.52 24.06 7.49
N THR A 192 1.85 25.17 7.28
CA THR A 192 2.31 26.24 6.39
C THR A 192 3.71 26.74 6.76
N GLY A 193 4.58 26.82 5.77
CA GLY A 193 5.96 27.33 5.89
C GLY A 193 6.98 26.28 6.33
N GLN A 194 6.57 25.08 6.75
CA GLN A 194 7.51 24.01 7.13
C GLN A 194 8.27 23.45 5.93
N GLN A 195 9.51 23.05 6.20
CA GLN A 195 10.37 22.36 5.24
C GLN A 195 10.08 20.84 5.30
N VAL A 196 9.56 20.28 4.22
CA VAL A 196 9.19 18.86 4.15
C VAL A 196 10.02 18.15 3.10
N LEU A 197 10.71 17.08 3.50
CA LEU A 197 11.38 16.18 2.55
C LEU A 197 10.53 14.93 2.32
N ILE A 198 10.33 14.57 1.04
CA ILE A 198 9.60 13.38 0.66
C ILE A 198 10.55 12.45 -0.11
N ASN A 199 10.99 11.36 0.53
CA ASN A 199 11.81 10.32 -0.10
C ASN A 199 10.91 9.35 -0.88
N GLY A 200 11.26 9.09 -2.15
CA GLY A 200 10.43 8.30 -3.06
C GLY A 200 9.23 9.09 -3.60
N ALA A 201 9.43 10.38 -3.85
CA ALA A 201 8.39 11.33 -4.24
C ALA A 201 7.68 11.00 -5.56
N SER A 202 8.28 10.20 -6.44
CA SER A 202 7.70 9.80 -7.73
C SER A 202 6.90 8.49 -7.69
N GLY A 203 6.85 7.79 -6.56
CA GLY A 203 6.07 6.57 -6.39
C GLY A 203 4.59 6.83 -6.11
N GLY A 204 3.80 5.75 -5.95
CA GLY A 204 2.35 5.86 -5.71
C GLY A 204 2.00 6.81 -4.56
N VAL A 205 2.45 6.53 -3.34
CA VAL A 205 2.24 7.39 -2.16
C VAL A 205 2.93 8.74 -2.32
N GLY A 206 4.17 8.75 -2.86
CA GLY A 206 4.98 9.96 -2.97
C GLY A 206 4.34 11.05 -3.83
N THR A 207 3.70 10.68 -4.94
CA THR A 207 3.05 11.65 -5.83
C THR A 207 1.86 12.36 -5.16
N TYR A 208 1.13 11.66 -4.29
CA TYR A 208 0.09 12.28 -3.47
C TYR A 208 0.68 13.10 -2.32
N ALA A 209 1.73 12.59 -1.65
CA ALA A 209 2.35 13.29 -0.53
C ALA A 209 2.93 14.65 -0.94
N VAL A 210 3.54 14.77 -2.13
CA VAL A 210 3.99 16.07 -2.67
C VAL A 210 2.83 17.04 -2.80
N GLN A 211 1.75 16.64 -3.45
CA GLN A 211 0.58 17.50 -3.69
C GLN A 211 -0.11 17.90 -2.38
N LEU A 212 -0.28 16.93 -1.46
CA LEU A 212 -0.89 17.18 -0.16
C LEU A 212 -0.03 18.11 0.69
N ALA A 213 1.28 17.88 0.81
CA ALA A 213 2.18 18.76 1.55
C ALA A 213 2.13 20.21 0.99
N LYS A 214 2.06 20.36 -0.34
CA LYS A 214 1.84 21.68 -0.97
C LYS A 214 0.49 22.29 -0.63
N ALA A 215 -0.57 21.49 -0.62
CA ALA A 215 -1.92 21.95 -0.23
C ALA A 215 -1.97 22.42 1.24
N TYR A 216 -1.15 21.85 2.12
CA TYR A 216 -0.96 22.29 3.50
C TYR A 216 0.02 23.48 3.65
N GLY A 217 0.53 24.02 2.54
CA GLY A 217 1.37 25.22 2.51
C GLY A 217 2.85 25.00 2.85
N ALA A 218 3.34 23.76 2.79
CA ALA A 218 4.74 23.45 3.03
C ALA A 218 5.65 23.82 1.85
N GLN A 219 6.94 23.97 2.15
CA GLN A 219 8.02 23.95 1.17
C GLN A 219 8.52 22.53 0.99
N VAL A 220 8.33 21.97 -0.19
CA VAL A 220 8.55 20.55 -0.46
C VAL A 220 9.85 20.30 -1.21
N THR A 221 10.72 19.49 -0.60
CA THR A 221 11.88 18.89 -1.24
C THR A 221 11.56 17.43 -1.60
N ALA A 222 11.48 17.13 -2.90
CA ALA A 222 11.19 15.81 -3.42
C ALA A 222 12.49 15.05 -3.77
N VAL A 223 12.62 13.80 -3.30
CA VAL A 223 13.74 12.92 -3.64
C VAL A 223 13.26 11.88 -4.64
N CYS A 224 13.86 11.85 -5.82
CA CYS A 224 13.53 10.91 -6.90
C CYS A 224 14.77 10.62 -7.79
N SER A 225 14.63 9.75 -8.80
CA SER A 225 15.65 9.55 -9.82
C SER A 225 15.58 10.61 -10.91
N THR A 226 16.67 10.76 -11.72
CA THR A 226 16.79 11.72 -12.83
C THR A 226 15.55 11.78 -13.72
N HIS A 227 15.02 10.61 -14.11
CA HIS A 227 13.87 10.51 -15.02
C HIS A 227 12.54 11.04 -14.45
N ASN A 228 12.48 11.29 -13.14
CA ASN A 228 11.27 11.69 -12.45
C ASN A 228 11.30 13.15 -11.97
N VAL A 229 12.39 13.88 -12.22
CA VAL A 229 12.57 15.27 -11.76
C VAL A 229 11.45 16.18 -12.26
N GLU A 230 11.14 16.14 -13.55
CA GLU A 230 10.09 16.98 -14.12
C GLU A 230 8.69 16.57 -13.62
N LEU A 231 8.45 15.28 -13.40
CA LEU A 231 7.20 14.83 -12.82
C LEU A 231 6.99 15.46 -11.44
N VAL A 232 7.92 15.30 -10.51
CA VAL A 232 7.73 15.79 -9.14
C VAL A 232 7.68 17.33 -9.07
N ARG A 233 8.37 18.04 -9.97
CA ARG A 233 8.22 19.48 -10.13
C ARG A 233 6.81 19.88 -10.56
N SER A 234 6.26 19.17 -11.53
CA SER A 234 4.89 19.42 -12.02
C SER A 234 3.82 19.16 -10.96
N LEU A 235 4.11 18.36 -9.93
CA LEU A 235 3.25 18.12 -8.78
C LEU A 235 3.38 19.17 -7.68
N GLY A 236 4.30 20.14 -7.85
CA GLY A 236 4.47 21.26 -6.94
C GLY A 236 5.69 21.20 -6.02
N ALA A 237 6.64 20.26 -6.21
CA ALA A 237 7.87 20.26 -5.45
C ALA A 237 8.70 21.53 -5.71
N ASP A 238 9.07 22.25 -4.64
CA ASP A 238 9.86 23.48 -4.71
C ASP A 238 11.34 23.15 -5.01
N HIS A 239 11.84 22.07 -4.44
CA HIS A 239 13.19 21.56 -4.64
C HIS A 239 13.16 20.08 -5.01
N VAL A 240 14.13 19.64 -5.81
CA VAL A 240 14.25 18.25 -6.21
C VAL A 240 15.68 17.78 -6.03
N ILE A 241 15.86 16.70 -5.28
CA ILE A 241 17.12 16.00 -5.10
C ILE A 241 17.10 14.73 -5.95
N ASP A 242 18.03 14.66 -6.90
CA ASP A 242 18.25 13.46 -7.71
C ASP A 242 19.19 12.50 -6.95
N TYR A 243 18.62 11.46 -6.35
CA TYR A 243 19.38 10.51 -5.53
C TYR A 243 20.43 9.71 -6.31
N THR A 244 20.40 9.77 -7.66
CA THR A 244 21.42 9.13 -8.52
C THR A 244 22.70 9.95 -8.60
N LYS A 245 22.64 11.23 -8.19
CA LYS A 245 23.75 12.20 -8.29
C LYS A 245 24.22 12.67 -6.92
N GLU A 246 23.32 12.73 -5.93
CA GLU A 246 23.65 13.25 -4.61
C GLU A 246 22.91 12.49 -3.50
N ASP A 247 23.54 12.42 -2.33
CA ASP A 247 22.91 11.84 -1.14
C ASP A 247 22.17 12.94 -0.36
N PHE A 248 20.85 12.83 -0.29
CA PHE A 248 20.01 13.79 0.42
C PHE A 248 20.28 13.87 1.93
N THR A 249 20.97 12.87 2.51
CA THR A 249 21.35 12.88 3.93
C THR A 249 22.72 13.50 4.19
N ALA A 250 23.48 13.84 3.14
CA ALA A 250 24.79 14.49 3.27
C ALA A 250 24.70 16.02 3.30
N GLY A 251 23.54 16.60 3.02
CA GLY A 251 23.29 18.04 2.98
C GLY A 251 23.31 18.69 4.37
N ARG A 252 23.27 20.05 4.35
CA ARG A 252 23.12 20.87 5.57
C ARG A 252 21.67 21.36 5.77
N SER A 253 20.77 21.02 4.87
CA SER A 253 19.35 21.38 4.97
C SER A 253 18.74 20.71 6.19
N GLN A 254 17.86 21.42 6.88
CA GLN A 254 17.14 20.92 8.04
C GLN A 254 15.66 20.88 7.69
N TYR A 255 15.06 19.69 7.76
CA TYR A 255 13.65 19.48 7.48
C TYR A 255 12.86 19.36 8.78
N ASP A 256 11.69 19.98 8.84
CA ASP A 256 10.76 19.83 9.96
C ASP A 256 10.09 18.44 9.92
N VAL A 257 9.80 17.95 8.70
CA VAL A 257 9.20 16.65 8.48
C VAL A 257 9.91 15.92 7.35
N ILE A 258 10.22 14.64 7.57
CA ILE A 258 10.68 13.71 6.54
C ILE A 258 9.61 12.64 6.37
N ILE A 259 9.07 12.49 5.15
CA ILE A 259 8.18 11.39 4.76
C ILE A 259 9.01 10.39 3.95
N ASP A 260 9.28 9.22 4.56
CA ASP A 260 10.17 8.21 3.99
C ASP A 260 9.35 7.03 3.45
N ASN A 261 9.07 7.05 2.13
CA ASN A 261 8.35 5.99 1.42
C ASN A 261 9.25 4.83 0.96
N VAL A 262 10.57 4.92 1.14
CA VAL A 262 11.54 3.94 0.60
C VAL A 262 12.23 3.14 1.69
N GLY A 263 12.63 3.80 2.78
CA GLY A 263 13.32 3.17 3.88
C GLY A 263 14.76 2.76 3.58
N ASN A 264 15.42 3.40 2.61
CA ASN A 264 16.76 3.06 2.14
C ASN A 264 17.89 3.83 2.85
N ARG A 265 17.57 4.62 3.86
CA ARG A 265 18.53 5.33 4.71
C ARG A 265 18.35 4.94 6.17
N ASP A 266 19.47 4.94 6.92
CA ASP A 266 19.42 4.70 8.36
C ASP A 266 18.79 5.89 9.10
N TYR A 267 18.13 5.64 10.23
CA TYR A 267 17.57 6.72 11.06
C TYR A 267 18.65 7.71 11.57
N LEU A 268 19.88 7.24 11.80
CA LEU A 268 20.98 8.12 12.20
C LEU A 268 21.43 9.05 11.07
N ASP A 269 21.27 8.63 9.81
CA ASP A 269 21.52 9.48 8.64
C ASP A 269 20.39 10.49 8.44
N LEU A 270 19.14 10.05 8.52
CA LEU A 270 17.97 10.93 8.46
C LEU A 270 17.97 11.99 9.56
N ARG A 271 18.43 11.62 10.77
CA ARG A 271 18.56 12.52 11.91
C ARG A 271 19.47 13.72 11.63
N ARG A 272 20.47 13.60 10.76
CA ARG A 272 21.39 14.71 10.44
C ARG A 272 20.72 15.84 9.67
N VAL A 273 19.68 15.52 8.94
CA VAL A 273 18.98 16.47 8.05
C VAL A 273 17.56 16.81 8.52
N VAL A 274 17.13 16.30 9.66
CA VAL A 274 15.89 16.70 10.32
C VAL A 274 16.20 17.66 11.46
N THR A 275 15.32 18.63 11.72
CA THR A 275 15.46 19.57 12.85
C THR A 275 15.50 18.84 14.20
N PRO A 276 16.03 19.43 15.27
CA PRO A 276 16.13 18.78 16.58
C PRO A 276 14.82 18.24 17.13
N THR A 277 13.68 18.88 16.81
CA THR A 277 12.32 18.49 17.23
C THR A 277 11.46 17.98 16.07
N GLY A 278 12.07 17.73 14.90
CA GLY A 278 11.35 17.33 13.71
C GLY A 278 10.86 15.88 13.74
N THR A 279 10.03 15.56 12.76
CA THR A 279 9.36 14.26 12.66
C THR A 279 9.88 13.48 11.46
N ILE A 280 10.18 12.19 11.63
CA ILE A 280 10.45 11.25 10.55
C ILE A 280 9.30 10.25 10.50
N VAL A 281 8.50 10.33 9.43
CA VAL A 281 7.38 9.42 9.16
C VAL A 281 7.85 8.35 8.18
N THR A 282 7.93 7.11 8.64
CA THR A 282 8.35 5.96 7.83
C THR A 282 7.12 5.16 7.42
N ILE A 283 6.95 4.96 6.13
CA ILE A 283 5.80 4.22 5.54
C ILE A 283 6.25 2.83 5.10
N SER A 284 7.49 2.69 4.64
CA SER A 284 8.02 1.44 4.07
C SER A 284 9.40 1.12 4.63
N GLY A 285 9.90 -0.04 4.27
CA GLY A 285 11.24 -0.49 4.61
C GLY A 285 11.89 -1.28 3.48
N PRO A 286 13.20 -1.58 3.59
CA PRO A 286 13.91 -2.30 2.55
C PRO A 286 13.36 -3.71 2.39
N LYS A 287 13.21 -4.16 1.14
CA LYS A 287 12.72 -5.51 0.77
C LYS A 287 13.79 -6.61 0.92
N THR A 288 14.91 -6.31 1.60
CA THR A 288 16.11 -7.18 1.64
C THR A 288 15.99 -8.38 2.59
N ASN A 289 15.05 -8.36 3.53
CA ASN A 289 14.85 -9.44 4.51
C ASN A 289 13.53 -10.16 4.26
N ASN A 290 13.60 -11.37 3.69
CA ASN A 290 12.43 -12.18 3.40
C ASN A 290 11.70 -12.72 4.64
N PHE A 291 12.32 -12.74 5.83
CA PHE A 291 11.68 -13.24 7.05
C PHE A 291 10.96 -12.14 7.81
N LEU A 292 11.67 -11.07 8.14
CA LEU A 292 11.19 -10.00 9.02
C LEU A 292 10.83 -8.71 8.26
N GLY A 293 11.31 -8.53 7.01
CA GLY A 293 11.04 -7.33 6.23
C GLY A 293 11.28 -6.04 7.02
N PRO A 294 10.29 -5.14 7.09
CA PRO A 294 10.42 -3.86 7.77
C PRO A 294 10.43 -3.95 9.30
N LEU A 295 10.10 -5.12 9.92
CA LEU A 295 10.06 -5.25 11.39
C LEU A 295 11.39 -4.90 12.06
N THR A 296 12.52 -5.24 11.43
CA THR A 296 13.85 -4.90 11.96
C THR A 296 14.02 -3.38 12.06
N ARG A 297 13.52 -2.64 11.08
CA ARG A 297 13.54 -1.17 11.06
C ARG A 297 12.62 -0.60 12.14
N ILE A 298 11.44 -1.17 12.34
CA ILE A 298 10.49 -0.76 13.38
C ILE A 298 11.09 -0.97 14.78
N ILE A 299 11.74 -2.12 15.03
CA ILE A 299 12.41 -2.39 16.30
C ILE A 299 13.54 -1.37 16.54
N LYS A 300 14.39 -1.12 15.53
CA LYS A 300 15.44 -0.11 15.61
C LYS A 300 14.87 1.27 15.90
N MET A 301 13.80 1.65 15.24
CA MET A 301 13.08 2.91 15.47
C MET A 301 12.62 3.04 16.93
N LYS A 302 11.95 2.00 17.47
CA LYS A 302 11.48 2.00 18.87
C LYS A 302 12.61 2.12 19.88
N ILE A 303 13.75 1.48 19.62
CA ILE A 303 14.93 1.60 20.47
C ILE A 303 15.47 3.03 20.41
N LEU A 304 15.67 3.58 19.22
CA LEU A 304 16.25 4.91 19.03
C LEU A 304 15.34 6.02 19.59
N SER A 305 14.02 5.90 19.48
CA SER A 305 13.08 6.91 19.98
C SER A 305 13.19 7.21 21.48
N GLY A 306 13.80 6.31 22.26
CA GLY A 306 14.10 6.54 23.67
C GLY A 306 15.38 7.36 23.95
N PHE A 307 16.16 7.67 22.92
CA PHE A 307 17.49 8.31 23.04
C PHE A 307 17.64 9.59 22.20
N ILE A 308 16.61 9.98 21.46
CA ILE A 308 16.62 11.15 20.57
C ILE A 308 15.37 11.99 20.76
N ASP A 309 15.48 13.30 20.51
CA ASP A 309 14.36 14.25 20.65
C ASP A 309 13.44 14.25 19.41
N GLN A 310 13.96 13.81 18.26
CA GLN A 310 13.20 13.69 17.02
C GLN A 310 12.09 12.64 17.16
N LYS A 311 10.90 12.95 16.63
CA LYS A 311 9.79 12.03 16.60
C LYS A 311 9.96 11.01 15.46
N LEU A 312 10.08 9.74 15.79
CA LEU A 312 10.09 8.65 14.83
C LEU A 312 8.72 7.97 14.82
N VAL A 313 8.09 7.89 13.63
CA VAL A 313 6.77 7.29 13.44
C VAL A 313 6.82 6.23 12.37
N PHE A 314 6.20 5.10 12.64
CA PHE A 314 5.79 4.10 11.67
C PHE A 314 4.31 3.82 11.89
N PHE A 315 3.53 3.76 10.81
CA PHE A 315 2.12 3.49 10.86
C PHE A 315 1.69 2.55 9.72
N VAL A 316 0.54 1.96 9.87
CA VAL A 316 -0.21 1.31 8.80
C VAL A 316 -1.45 2.15 8.60
N ALA A 317 -1.72 2.56 7.37
CA ALA A 317 -2.84 3.45 7.08
C ALA A 317 -4.19 2.78 7.40
N ASP A 318 -5.08 3.55 7.99
CA ASP A 318 -6.45 3.15 8.35
C ASP A 318 -7.42 4.25 7.84
N VAL A 319 -7.69 4.18 6.55
CA VAL A 319 -8.40 5.22 5.79
C VAL A 319 -9.90 5.02 5.91
N ASP A 320 -10.62 5.99 6.42
CA ASP A 320 -12.07 5.97 6.58
C ASP A 320 -12.83 6.74 5.47
N ALA A 321 -14.18 6.67 5.47
CA ALA A 321 -15.00 7.39 4.51
C ALA A 321 -14.78 8.92 4.51
N PRO A 322 -14.70 9.63 5.64
CA PRO A 322 -14.33 11.03 5.70
C PRO A 322 -13.03 11.36 4.97
N ASP A 323 -12.01 10.53 5.10
CA ASP A 323 -10.73 10.72 4.45
C ASP A 323 -10.83 10.53 2.93
N LEU A 324 -11.56 9.50 2.49
CA LEU A 324 -11.83 9.28 1.07
C LEU A 324 -12.66 10.43 0.47
N GLU A 325 -13.67 10.91 1.16
CA GLU A 325 -14.47 12.05 0.73
C GLU A 325 -13.62 13.33 0.64
N PHE A 326 -12.73 13.55 1.61
CA PHE A 326 -11.78 14.66 1.58
C PHE A 326 -10.86 14.61 0.35
N LEU A 327 -10.25 13.42 0.09
CA LEU A 327 -9.41 13.22 -1.09
C LEU A 327 -10.20 13.38 -2.39
N GLY A 328 -11.42 12.82 -2.47
CA GLY A 328 -12.33 13.00 -3.59
C GLY A 328 -12.68 14.47 -3.87
N ASN A 329 -12.90 15.24 -2.81
CA ASN A 329 -13.16 16.68 -2.93
C ASN A 329 -11.94 17.45 -3.45
N LEU A 330 -10.72 17.11 -2.99
CA LEU A 330 -9.50 17.72 -3.53
C LEU A 330 -9.31 17.37 -5.02
N MET A 331 -9.67 16.16 -5.43
CA MET A 331 -9.62 15.76 -6.84
C MET A 331 -10.66 16.52 -7.67
N ARG A 332 -11.89 16.63 -7.20
CA ARG A 332 -12.95 17.42 -7.84
C ARG A 332 -12.50 18.85 -8.07
N ASP A 333 -11.83 19.44 -7.10
CA ASP A 333 -11.37 20.83 -7.12
C ASP A 333 -10.05 21.00 -7.93
N GLY A 334 -9.53 19.94 -8.52
CA GLY A 334 -8.28 19.94 -9.30
C GLY A 334 -7.01 20.16 -8.46
N LYS A 335 -7.11 20.06 -7.13
CA LYS A 335 -5.99 20.24 -6.18
C LYS A 335 -5.20 18.97 -5.94
N LEU A 336 -5.76 17.82 -6.31
CA LEU A 336 -5.12 16.51 -6.20
C LEU A 336 -5.36 15.73 -7.49
N LYS A 337 -4.32 15.12 -8.03
CA LYS A 337 -4.40 14.29 -9.25
C LYS A 337 -3.72 12.96 -9.02
N THR A 338 -4.36 11.90 -9.50
CA THR A 338 -3.72 10.58 -9.60
C THR A 338 -2.73 10.56 -10.76
N VAL A 339 -1.47 10.35 -10.48
CA VAL A 339 -0.46 10.09 -11.51
C VAL A 339 -0.56 8.63 -11.92
N ILE A 340 -1.00 8.37 -13.14
CA ILE A 340 -1.14 7.02 -13.69
C ILE A 340 0.08 6.73 -14.54
N ASP A 341 0.87 5.73 -14.15
CA ASP A 341 2.08 5.29 -14.85
C ASP A 341 1.74 4.32 -15.99
N ARG A 342 1.02 3.24 -15.67
CA ARG A 342 0.68 2.18 -16.62
C ARG A 342 -0.73 1.65 -16.41
N ARG A 343 -1.27 1.11 -17.50
CA ARG A 343 -2.55 0.41 -17.54
C ARG A 343 -2.34 -1.00 -18.07
N TYR A 344 -2.98 -1.95 -17.43
CA TYR A 344 -2.92 -3.36 -17.79
C TYR A 344 -4.35 -3.90 -17.94
N ALA A 345 -4.56 -4.86 -18.82
CA ALA A 345 -5.79 -5.65 -18.83
C ALA A 345 -5.78 -6.63 -17.65
N LEU A 346 -6.95 -7.16 -17.30
CA LEU A 346 -7.10 -8.12 -16.20
C LEU A 346 -6.15 -9.33 -16.36
N GLU A 347 -5.99 -9.82 -17.59
CA GLU A 347 -5.10 -10.94 -17.94
C GLU A 347 -3.61 -10.63 -17.72
N GLN A 348 -3.26 -9.37 -17.62
CA GLN A 348 -1.88 -8.89 -17.42
C GLN A 348 -1.57 -8.53 -15.96
N SER A 349 -2.45 -8.88 -15.01
CA SER A 349 -2.29 -8.55 -13.59
C SER A 349 -0.98 -9.07 -13.00
N GLY A 350 -0.49 -10.23 -13.45
CA GLY A 350 0.81 -10.74 -13.05
C GLY A 350 1.95 -9.79 -13.41
N ALA A 351 1.96 -9.29 -14.66
CA ALA A 351 2.96 -8.33 -15.12
C ALA A 351 2.82 -6.97 -14.39
N ALA A 352 1.59 -6.53 -14.09
CA ALA A 352 1.35 -5.32 -13.31
C ALA A 352 1.96 -5.41 -11.90
N LEU A 353 1.76 -6.55 -11.22
CA LEU A 353 2.32 -6.78 -9.88
C LEU A 353 3.83 -7.02 -9.89
N ASP A 354 4.38 -7.68 -10.89
CA ASP A 354 5.85 -7.82 -11.06
C ASP A 354 6.47 -6.43 -11.25
N TYR A 355 5.81 -5.55 -12.02
CA TYR A 355 6.26 -4.17 -12.20
C TYR A 355 6.24 -3.38 -10.88
N ILE A 356 5.17 -3.47 -10.07
CA ILE A 356 5.12 -2.89 -8.72
C ILE A 356 6.22 -3.48 -7.84
N GLY A 357 6.44 -4.79 -7.91
CA GLY A 357 7.50 -5.49 -7.18
C GLY A 357 8.91 -4.98 -7.47
N SER A 358 9.16 -4.48 -8.70
CA SER A 358 10.43 -3.91 -9.10
C SER A 358 10.78 -2.59 -8.36
N GLY A 359 9.77 -1.89 -7.80
CA GLY A 359 9.95 -0.63 -7.09
C GLY A 359 10.21 0.60 -7.98
N HIS A 360 9.96 0.50 -9.29
CA HIS A 360 10.23 1.57 -10.25
C HIS A 360 8.97 2.24 -10.82
N ALA A 361 7.79 1.96 -10.27
CA ALA A 361 6.55 2.59 -10.69
C ALA A 361 6.56 4.12 -10.44
N ARG A 362 6.03 4.86 -11.40
CA ARG A 362 5.96 6.33 -11.43
C ARG A 362 4.53 6.79 -11.16
N GLY A 363 4.07 6.67 -9.91
CA GLY A 363 2.67 6.85 -9.54
C GLY A 363 1.93 5.53 -9.43
N LYS A 364 0.68 5.48 -9.90
CA LYS A 364 -0.21 4.33 -9.80
C LYS A 364 -0.18 3.45 -11.04
N VAL A 365 -0.32 2.17 -10.81
CA VAL A 365 -0.46 1.15 -11.86
C VAL A 365 -1.87 0.60 -11.79
N LEU A 366 -2.58 0.66 -12.91
CA LEU A 366 -3.98 0.29 -13.01
C LEU A 366 -4.16 -1.06 -13.69
N VAL A 367 -5.22 -1.75 -13.30
CA VAL A 367 -5.76 -2.94 -13.98
C VAL A 367 -7.21 -2.64 -14.32
N VAL A 368 -7.55 -2.82 -15.61
CA VAL A 368 -8.90 -2.60 -16.12
C VAL A 368 -9.51 -3.96 -16.46
N PRO A 369 -10.64 -4.35 -15.81
CA PRO A 369 -11.32 -5.63 -16.04
C PRO A 369 -11.90 -5.81 -17.43
#